data_ab86c89be9c7d7fe5e03c1a6ff31c603
#
_entry.id   ab86c89be9c7d7fe5e03c1a6ff31c603
#
_cell.length_a   1.000
_cell.length_b   1.000
_cell.length_c   1.000
_cell.angle_alpha   90.00
_cell.angle_beta   90.00
_cell.angle_gamma   90.00
#
_symmetry.space_group_name_H-M   'P 1'
#
loop_
_entity.id
_entity.type
_entity.pdbx_description
1 polymer ?
#
loop_
_entity_poly.entity_id
_entity_poly.type
_entity_poly.pdbx_seq_one_letter_code
_entity_poly.pdbx_strand_id
1 'polypeptide(L)'
;DFLFERNFKAQFKERDPDFYAIVEKLSLEDFVEAVLHLREQKDAFEGFRQEHEQALKSIKRRQSIYWKEVLSALSFTLNYPAKYMSAEDMLRLKKVLMPLISIVIAFVPQSSSRELLALYDAGRLEVINVGNESRVEPASDRGANYFYTDESGIEIKSHYKTFVDCVGQRPLNFEEFPFKSLVDNGSISPAYLRFRS
;
A
#
# COMPACT_ATOMS: atom_id res chain seq x y z
N ASP A 1 0.91 -20.89 -2.13
CA ASP A 1 1.33 -21.24 -3.51
C ASP A 1 0.18 -21.74 -4.38
N PHE A 2 -0.65 -22.69 -3.93
CA PHE A 2 -1.78 -23.20 -4.72
C PHE A 2 -2.78 -22.12 -5.17
N LEU A 3 -3.16 -21.22 -4.29
CA LEU A 3 -4.08 -20.12 -4.62
C LEU A 3 -3.44 -19.12 -5.60
N PHE A 4 -2.15 -18.88 -5.45
CA PHE A 4 -1.37 -18.05 -6.34
C PHE A 4 -1.31 -18.66 -7.75
N GLU A 5 -0.93 -19.92 -7.87
CA GLU A 5 -0.86 -20.63 -9.16
C GLU A 5 -2.22 -20.65 -9.87
N ARG A 6 -3.27 -21.03 -9.14
CA ARG A 6 -4.61 -21.19 -9.71
C ARG A 6 -5.29 -19.90 -10.09
N ASN A 7 -5.19 -18.87 -9.24
CA ASN A 7 -6.03 -17.68 -9.41
C ASN A 7 -5.29 -16.52 -10.06
N PHE A 8 -3.98 -16.41 -9.89
CA PHE A 8 -3.21 -15.30 -10.47
C PHE A 8 -2.55 -15.71 -11.78
N LYS A 9 -1.70 -16.72 -11.76
CA LYS A 9 -0.94 -17.11 -12.95
C LYS A 9 -1.83 -17.54 -14.11
N ALA A 10 -2.86 -18.35 -13.85
CA ALA A 10 -3.76 -18.84 -14.89
C ALA A 10 -4.44 -17.70 -15.68
N GLN A 11 -4.78 -16.61 -15.02
CA GLN A 11 -5.42 -15.47 -15.68
C GLN A 11 -4.49 -14.68 -16.60
N PHE A 12 -3.24 -14.52 -16.22
CA PHE A 12 -2.26 -13.86 -17.08
C PHE A 12 -1.99 -14.70 -18.33
N LYS A 13 -2.00 -16.02 -18.21
CA LYS A 13 -1.86 -16.93 -19.37
C LYS A 13 -2.91 -16.68 -20.46
N GLU A 14 -4.14 -16.41 -20.04
CA GLU A 14 -5.25 -16.18 -20.96
C GLU A 14 -5.29 -14.74 -21.50
N ARG A 15 -5.00 -13.75 -20.62
CA ARG A 15 -5.21 -12.34 -20.92
C ARG A 15 -3.96 -11.60 -21.38
N ASP A 16 -2.81 -12.03 -20.90
CA ASP A 16 -1.51 -11.42 -21.20
C ASP A 16 -0.44 -12.52 -21.24
N PRO A 17 -0.35 -13.27 -22.37
CA PRO A 17 0.59 -14.37 -22.53
C PRO A 17 2.06 -13.94 -22.39
N ASP A 18 2.40 -12.72 -22.81
CA ASP A 18 3.77 -12.21 -22.73
C ASP A 18 4.17 -11.96 -21.29
N PHE A 19 3.30 -11.32 -20.51
CA PHE A 19 3.50 -11.15 -19.08
C PHE A 19 3.50 -12.49 -18.35
N TYR A 20 2.62 -13.43 -18.74
CA TYR A 20 2.61 -14.78 -18.18
C TYR A 20 3.96 -15.49 -18.39
N ALA A 21 4.54 -15.39 -19.56
CA ALA A 21 5.85 -16.03 -19.85
C ALA A 21 6.97 -15.52 -18.89
N ILE A 22 6.88 -14.24 -18.48
CA ILE A 22 7.82 -13.67 -17.51
C ILE A 22 7.55 -14.24 -16.11
N VAL A 23 6.30 -14.29 -15.68
CA VAL A 23 5.93 -14.60 -14.28
C VAL A 23 5.68 -16.09 -14.01
N GLU A 24 5.62 -16.92 -15.04
CA GLU A 24 5.26 -18.34 -14.94
C GLU A 24 6.11 -19.10 -13.91
N LYS A 25 7.40 -18.80 -13.84
CA LYS A 25 8.37 -19.49 -12.99
C LYS A 25 8.70 -18.76 -11.68
N LEU A 26 8.11 -17.59 -11.48
CA LEU A 26 8.41 -16.77 -10.32
C LEU A 26 7.77 -17.35 -9.05
N SER A 27 8.46 -17.22 -7.93
CA SER A 27 7.89 -17.39 -6.60
C SER A 27 6.84 -16.30 -6.33
N LEU A 28 6.08 -16.42 -5.26
CA LEU A 28 5.14 -15.38 -4.84
C LEU A 28 5.87 -14.04 -4.56
N GLU A 29 7.02 -14.13 -3.92
CA GLU A 29 7.87 -12.98 -3.60
C GLU A 29 8.33 -12.26 -4.86
N ASP A 30 8.95 -13.00 -5.76
CA ASP A 30 9.48 -12.46 -7.02
C ASP A 30 8.35 -11.90 -7.93
N PHE A 31 7.18 -12.55 -7.91
CA PHE A 31 6.00 -12.04 -8.62
C PHE A 31 5.53 -10.69 -8.06
N VAL A 32 5.42 -10.58 -6.74
CA VAL A 32 5.01 -9.31 -6.10
C VAL A 32 6.02 -8.22 -6.40
N GLU A 33 7.30 -8.52 -6.31
CA GLU A 33 8.38 -7.59 -6.65
C GLU A 33 8.31 -7.15 -8.11
N ALA A 34 8.12 -8.09 -9.04
CA ALA A 34 7.99 -7.78 -10.47
C ALA A 34 6.77 -6.88 -10.75
N VAL A 35 5.62 -7.14 -10.12
CA VAL A 35 4.42 -6.30 -10.27
C VAL A 35 4.65 -4.90 -9.71
N LEU A 36 5.26 -4.77 -8.54
CA LEU A 36 5.56 -3.47 -7.93
C LEU A 36 6.57 -2.69 -8.78
N HIS A 37 7.63 -3.34 -9.24
CA HIS A 37 8.63 -2.74 -10.11
C HIS A 37 8.04 -2.21 -11.42
N LEU A 38 7.16 -2.97 -12.09
CA LEU A 38 6.45 -2.50 -13.28
C LEU A 38 5.58 -1.26 -13.02
N ARG A 39 5.06 -1.11 -11.81
CA ARG A 39 4.28 0.08 -11.43
C ARG A 39 5.20 1.28 -11.20
N GLU A 40 6.35 1.08 -10.58
CA GLU A 40 7.33 2.13 -10.30
C GLU A 40 7.98 2.73 -11.55
N GLN A 41 8.04 1.97 -12.65
CA GLN A 41 8.56 2.46 -13.92
C GLN A 41 7.65 3.49 -14.62
N LYS A 42 6.42 3.63 -14.17
CA LYS A 42 5.45 4.57 -14.73
C LYS A 42 5.37 5.84 -13.90
N ASP A 43 5.16 6.96 -14.58
CA ASP A 43 4.72 8.16 -13.87
C ASP A 43 3.48 7.86 -13.02
N ALA A 44 3.50 8.32 -11.76
CA ALA A 44 2.46 8.01 -10.79
C ALA A 44 1.07 8.46 -11.24
N PHE A 45 0.97 9.64 -11.86
CA PHE A 45 -0.31 10.17 -12.33
C PHE A 45 -0.76 9.53 -13.65
N GLU A 46 0.16 9.13 -14.50
CA GLU A 46 -0.19 8.33 -15.68
C GLU A 46 -0.75 6.97 -15.28
N GLY A 47 -0.10 6.29 -14.32
CA GLY A 47 -0.62 5.04 -13.74
C GLY A 47 -2.00 5.22 -13.10
N PHE A 48 -2.19 6.29 -12.32
CA PHE A 48 -3.45 6.62 -11.68
C PHE A 48 -4.57 6.92 -12.69
N ARG A 49 -4.26 7.63 -13.78
CA ARG A 49 -5.18 7.90 -14.89
C ARG A 49 -5.66 6.61 -15.56
N GLN A 50 -4.73 5.70 -15.88
CA GLN A 50 -5.05 4.41 -16.48
C GLN A 50 -5.95 3.58 -15.56
N GLU A 51 -5.69 3.54 -14.26
CA GLU A 51 -6.53 2.84 -13.28
C GLU A 51 -7.91 3.47 -13.16
N HIS A 52 -8.01 4.80 -13.17
CA HIS A 52 -9.29 5.50 -13.17
C HIS A 52 -10.14 5.14 -14.40
N GLU A 53 -9.55 5.14 -15.59
CA GLU A 53 -10.23 4.73 -16.83
C GLU A 53 -10.67 3.27 -16.79
N GLN A 54 -9.82 2.37 -16.28
CA GLN A 54 -10.19 0.96 -16.11
C GLN A 54 -11.37 0.81 -15.15
N ALA A 55 -11.38 1.55 -14.05
CA ALA A 55 -12.48 1.54 -13.12
C ALA A 55 -13.79 2.04 -13.75
N LEU A 56 -13.75 3.12 -14.53
CA LEU A 56 -14.91 3.61 -15.29
C LEU A 56 -15.43 2.58 -16.29
N LYS A 57 -14.54 1.91 -17.03
CA LYS A 57 -14.89 0.83 -17.96
C LYS A 57 -15.52 -0.36 -17.23
N SER A 58 -14.97 -0.74 -16.07
CA SER A 58 -15.50 -1.81 -15.22
C SER A 58 -16.91 -1.50 -14.73
N ILE A 59 -17.15 -0.29 -14.22
CA ILE A 59 -18.46 0.17 -13.75
C ILE A 59 -19.47 0.17 -14.92
N LYS A 60 -19.09 0.74 -16.06
CA LYS A 60 -19.96 0.80 -17.25
C LYS A 60 -20.36 -0.59 -17.75
N ARG A 61 -19.44 -1.54 -17.74
CA ARG A 61 -19.66 -2.92 -18.20
C ARG A 61 -20.32 -3.80 -17.12
N ARG A 62 -20.40 -3.33 -15.87
CA ARG A 62 -20.81 -4.11 -14.69
C ARG A 62 -20.00 -5.40 -14.54
N GLN A 63 -18.69 -5.31 -14.82
CA GLN A 63 -17.75 -6.42 -14.70
C GLN A 63 -16.61 -6.00 -13.81
N SER A 64 -16.37 -6.77 -12.76
CA SER A 64 -15.24 -6.54 -11.85
C SER A 64 -13.89 -6.76 -12.55
N ILE A 65 -12.87 -6.11 -12.01
CA ILE A 65 -11.49 -6.39 -12.37
C ILE A 65 -11.07 -7.60 -11.52
N TYR A 66 -11.06 -8.77 -12.11
CA TYR A 66 -10.96 -10.05 -11.42
C TYR A 66 -9.79 -10.15 -10.43
N TRP A 67 -8.58 -9.77 -10.81
CA TRP A 67 -7.43 -9.89 -9.93
C TRP A 67 -7.55 -8.96 -8.70
N LYS A 68 -8.18 -7.78 -8.84
CA LYS A 68 -8.49 -6.88 -7.71
C LYS A 68 -9.54 -7.50 -6.80
N GLU A 69 -10.53 -8.15 -7.36
CA GLU A 69 -11.57 -8.87 -6.60
C GLU A 69 -10.96 -10.04 -5.81
N VAL A 70 -10.08 -10.83 -6.44
CA VAL A 70 -9.37 -11.93 -5.76
C VAL A 70 -8.49 -11.42 -4.63
N LEU A 71 -7.72 -10.35 -4.82
CA LEU A 71 -6.89 -9.76 -3.76
C LEU A 71 -7.75 -9.20 -2.61
N SER A 72 -8.87 -8.56 -2.93
CA SER A 72 -9.81 -8.06 -1.93
C SER A 72 -10.41 -9.21 -1.12
N ALA A 73 -10.88 -10.27 -1.79
CA ALA A 73 -11.40 -11.45 -1.14
C ALA A 73 -10.33 -12.15 -0.28
N LEU A 74 -9.10 -12.25 -0.77
CA LEU A 74 -7.98 -12.83 -0.04
C LEU A 74 -7.67 -12.02 1.23
N SER A 75 -7.62 -10.70 1.12
CA SER A 75 -7.44 -9.81 2.27
C SER A 75 -8.52 -10.02 3.33
N PHE A 76 -9.76 -10.13 2.91
CA PHE A 76 -10.89 -10.35 3.81
C PHE A 76 -10.81 -11.72 4.50
N THR A 77 -10.47 -12.76 3.74
CA THR A 77 -10.35 -14.12 4.29
C THR A 77 -9.16 -14.31 5.21
N LEU A 78 -8.09 -13.51 5.07
CA LEU A 78 -6.92 -13.56 5.94
C LEU A 78 -7.17 -12.98 7.34
N ASN A 79 -8.18 -12.15 7.54
CA ASN A 79 -8.44 -11.52 8.84
C ASN A 79 -8.62 -12.52 9.99
N TYR A 80 -9.33 -13.62 9.74
CA TYR A 80 -9.54 -14.62 10.78
C TYR A 80 -8.33 -15.55 11.02
N PRO A 81 -7.73 -16.19 10.00
CA PRO A 81 -6.58 -17.06 10.20
C PRO A 81 -5.30 -16.30 10.59
N ALA A 82 -5.20 -15.00 10.33
CA ALA A 82 -4.02 -14.21 10.67
C ALA A 82 -3.61 -14.34 12.15
N LYS A 83 -4.56 -14.39 13.07
CA LYS A 83 -4.29 -14.56 14.51
C LYS A 83 -3.70 -15.93 14.90
N TYR A 84 -3.75 -16.92 14.00
CA TYR A 84 -3.21 -18.26 14.21
C TYR A 84 -1.93 -18.52 13.40
N MET A 85 -1.50 -17.56 12.60
CA MET A 85 -0.26 -17.69 11.83
C MET A 85 0.95 -17.75 12.77
N SER A 86 1.99 -18.47 12.34
CA SER A 86 3.29 -18.35 12.98
C SER A 86 3.88 -16.95 12.81
N ALA A 87 4.83 -16.58 13.65
CA ALA A 87 5.53 -15.30 13.52
C ALA A 87 6.16 -15.14 12.14
N GLU A 88 6.78 -16.20 11.61
CA GLU A 88 7.42 -16.24 10.30
C GLU A 88 6.41 -15.95 9.19
N ASP A 89 5.26 -16.64 9.20
CA ASP A 89 4.22 -16.43 8.19
C ASP A 89 3.59 -15.04 8.27
N MET A 90 3.42 -14.50 9.49
CA MET A 90 2.92 -13.15 9.70
C MET A 90 3.91 -12.10 9.19
N LEU A 91 5.20 -12.27 9.45
CA LEU A 91 6.25 -11.38 8.96
C LEU A 91 6.35 -11.44 7.42
N ARG A 92 6.23 -12.64 6.84
CA ARG A 92 6.19 -12.83 5.38
C ARG A 92 4.96 -12.17 4.77
N LEU A 93 3.77 -12.36 5.35
CA LEU A 93 2.54 -11.70 4.92
C LEU A 93 2.71 -10.18 4.92
N LYS A 94 3.21 -9.61 6.02
CA LYS A 94 3.41 -8.17 6.18
C LYS A 94 4.42 -7.61 5.17
N LYS A 95 5.52 -8.32 4.94
CA LYS A 95 6.59 -7.85 4.05
C LYS A 95 6.25 -8.03 2.57
N VAL A 96 5.61 -9.13 2.19
CA VAL A 96 5.43 -9.54 0.79
C VAL A 96 4.05 -9.17 0.27
N LEU A 97 2.99 -9.67 0.92
CA LEU A 97 1.63 -9.53 0.39
C LEU A 97 0.96 -8.22 0.74
N MET A 98 1.24 -7.67 1.93
CA MET A 98 0.55 -6.44 2.36
C MET A 98 0.80 -5.24 1.43
N PRO A 99 1.99 -5.00 0.87
CA PRO A 99 2.18 -3.96 -0.12
C PRO A 99 1.26 -4.12 -1.34
N LEU A 100 1.15 -5.34 -1.88
CA LEU A 100 0.26 -5.63 -3.01
C LEU A 100 -1.22 -5.50 -2.64
N ILE A 101 -1.61 -6.01 -1.48
CA ILE A 101 -2.99 -5.91 -0.96
C ILE A 101 -3.37 -4.45 -0.72
N SER A 102 -2.47 -3.65 -0.19
CA SER A 102 -2.70 -2.22 0.09
C SER A 102 -3.04 -1.43 -1.17
N ILE A 103 -2.41 -1.74 -2.31
CA ILE A 103 -2.72 -1.11 -3.60
C ILE A 103 -4.19 -1.35 -4.01
N VAL A 104 -4.76 -2.48 -3.63
CA VAL A 104 -6.13 -2.86 -4.01
C VAL A 104 -7.16 -2.36 -2.99
N ILE A 105 -6.81 -2.39 -1.71
CA ILE A 105 -7.70 -1.97 -0.62
C ILE A 105 -7.80 -0.45 -0.54
N ALA A 106 -6.69 0.26 -0.72
CA ALA A 106 -6.67 1.71 -0.77
C ALA A 106 -7.34 2.18 -2.06
N PHE A 107 -8.59 2.60 -1.97
CA PHE A 107 -9.34 3.12 -3.11
C PHE A 107 -9.65 4.60 -2.92
N VAL A 108 -9.67 5.31 -4.03
CA VAL A 108 -10.11 6.71 -4.10
C VAL A 108 -11.46 6.75 -4.80
N PRO A 109 -12.49 7.42 -4.25
CA PRO A 109 -13.77 7.60 -4.93
C PRO A 109 -13.59 8.20 -6.33
N GLN A 110 -14.46 7.81 -7.28
CA GLN A 110 -14.35 8.26 -8.68
C GLN A 110 -14.42 9.79 -8.83
N SER A 111 -15.20 10.46 -7.99
CA SER A 111 -15.25 11.94 -7.94
C SER A 111 -13.90 12.52 -7.54
N SER A 112 -13.32 12.04 -6.44
CA SER A 112 -12.03 12.50 -5.94
C SER A 112 -10.88 12.18 -6.90
N SER A 113 -10.95 11.01 -7.59
CA SER A 113 -9.97 10.69 -8.63
C SER A 113 -9.98 11.70 -9.77
N ARG A 114 -11.17 12.13 -10.22
CA ARG A 114 -11.28 13.19 -11.25
C ARG A 114 -10.75 14.53 -10.79
N GLU A 115 -11.02 14.90 -9.55
CA GLU A 115 -10.54 16.15 -8.96
C GLU A 115 -9.02 16.15 -8.85
N LEU A 116 -8.40 15.06 -8.37
CA LEU A 116 -6.95 14.92 -8.28
C LEU A 116 -6.29 15.00 -9.66
N LEU A 117 -6.83 14.32 -10.65
CA LEU A 117 -6.34 14.39 -12.03
C LEU A 117 -6.46 15.79 -12.61
N ALA A 118 -7.59 16.47 -12.37
CA ALA A 118 -7.78 17.84 -12.84
C ALA A 118 -6.82 18.84 -12.17
N LEU A 119 -6.54 18.67 -10.88
CA LEU A 119 -5.55 19.49 -10.16
C LEU A 119 -4.13 19.25 -10.68
N TYR A 120 -3.80 18.00 -10.97
CA TYR A 120 -2.51 17.64 -11.55
C TYR A 120 -2.35 18.25 -12.97
N ASP A 121 -3.35 18.08 -13.84
CA ASP A 121 -3.36 18.63 -15.20
C ASP A 121 -3.28 20.17 -15.21
N ALA A 122 -3.84 20.81 -14.19
CA ALA A 122 -3.75 22.27 -14.01
C ALA A 122 -2.44 22.74 -13.36
N GLY A 123 -1.49 21.82 -13.07
CA GLY A 123 -0.24 22.15 -12.37
C GLY A 123 -0.44 22.68 -10.94
N ARG A 124 -1.51 22.25 -10.26
CA ARG A 124 -1.85 22.65 -8.88
C ARG A 124 -1.60 21.55 -7.86
N LEU A 125 -1.24 20.37 -8.31
CA LEU A 125 -0.92 19.23 -7.48
C LEU A 125 0.36 18.59 -7.98
N GLU A 126 1.26 18.31 -7.07
CA GLU A 126 2.49 17.57 -7.26
C GLU A 126 2.57 16.44 -6.24
N VAL A 127 3.12 15.30 -6.62
CA VAL A 127 3.41 14.19 -5.72
C VAL A 127 4.91 13.94 -5.73
N ILE A 128 5.52 13.98 -4.55
CA ILE A 128 6.95 13.82 -4.38
C ILE A 128 7.20 12.56 -3.55
N ASN A 129 8.04 11.66 -4.07
CA ASN A 129 8.51 10.51 -3.30
C ASN A 129 9.59 10.99 -2.32
N VAL A 130 9.29 10.89 -1.03
CA VAL A 130 10.17 11.43 0.03
C VAL A 130 10.95 10.35 0.79
N GLY A 131 10.68 9.06 0.51
CA GLY A 131 11.31 7.94 1.21
C GLY A 131 10.93 7.84 2.70
N ASN A 132 11.57 6.87 3.37
CA ASN A 132 11.28 6.56 4.78
C ASN A 132 12.02 7.47 5.77
N GLU A 133 13.09 8.14 5.33
CA GLU A 133 13.95 9.00 6.17
C GLU A 133 13.48 10.47 6.18
N SER A 134 12.32 10.74 5.62
CA SER A 134 11.75 12.09 5.61
C SER A 134 11.30 12.52 7.01
N ARG A 135 11.39 13.81 7.30
CA ARG A 135 10.96 14.39 8.57
C ARG A 135 10.33 15.76 8.38
N VAL A 136 9.46 16.11 9.31
CA VAL A 136 8.78 17.40 9.37
C VAL A 136 9.14 18.10 10.66
N GLU A 137 9.49 19.37 10.58
CA GLU A 137 9.80 20.19 11.73
C GLU A 137 8.97 21.49 11.69
N PRO A 138 8.46 22.00 12.81
CA PRO A 138 7.83 23.30 12.85
C PRO A 138 8.79 24.39 12.33
N ALA A 139 8.28 25.30 11.51
CA ALA A 139 9.08 26.45 11.10
C ALA A 139 8.96 27.59 12.14
N SER A 140 10.04 28.38 12.30
CA SER A 140 10.10 29.46 13.29
C SER A 140 9.14 30.61 13.01
N ASP A 141 8.77 30.80 11.75
CA ASP A 141 7.98 31.94 11.27
C ASP A 141 6.51 31.60 11.00
N ARG A 142 6.16 30.36 10.80
CA ARG A 142 4.85 29.74 10.62
C ARG A 142 4.93 28.61 9.62
N GLY A 143 4.07 27.58 9.78
CA GLY A 143 4.06 26.41 8.89
C GLY A 143 5.07 25.36 9.30
N ALA A 144 5.57 24.61 8.33
CA ALA A 144 6.48 23.51 8.56
C ALA A 144 7.60 23.44 7.51
N ASN A 145 8.76 22.98 7.92
CA ASN A 145 9.84 22.57 7.03
C ASN A 145 9.77 21.06 6.84
N TYR A 146 9.74 20.64 5.58
CA TYR A 146 9.79 19.23 5.20
C TYR A 146 11.18 18.90 4.67
N PHE A 147 11.80 17.86 5.22
CA PHE A 147 13.12 17.39 4.82
C PHE A 147 13.00 16.00 4.22
N TYR A 148 13.55 15.80 3.05
CA TYR A 148 13.58 14.51 2.37
C TYR A 148 14.79 14.41 1.47
N THR A 149 15.15 13.20 1.09
CA THR A 149 16.25 12.95 0.15
C THR A 149 15.65 12.69 -1.22
N ASP A 150 16.12 13.42 -2.24
CA ASP A 150 15.70 13.22 -3.62
C ASP A 150 16.32 11.96 -4.25
N GLU A 151 15.95 11.66 -5.49
CA GLU A 151 16.46 10.51 -6.25
C GLU A 151 17.98 10.56 -6.49
N SER A 152 18.59 11.73 -6.38
CA SER A 152 20.05 11.94 -6.50
C SER A 152 20.80 11.77 -5.17
N GLY A 153 20.08 11.49 -4.07
CA GLY A 153 20.65 11.35 -2.73
C GLY A 153 20.93 12.68 -2.05
N ILE A 154 20.37 13.80 -2.54
CA ILE A 154 20.56 15.13 -1.96
C ILE A 154 19.42 15.41 -0.99
N GLU A 155 19.76 15.89 0.22
CA GLU A 155 18.76 16.35 1.19
C GLU A 155 18.13 17.66 0.71
N ILE A 156 16.81 17.65 0.54
CA ILE A 156 16.00 18.80 0.17
C ILE A 156 15.27 19.31 1.41
N LYS A 157 15.24 20.61 1.58
CA LYS A 157 14.43 21.30 2.58
C LYS A 157 13.38 22.16 1.87
N SER A 158 12.12 21.87 2.07
CA SER A 158 10.99 22.63 1.53
C SER A 158 10.16 23.24 2.64
N HIS A 159 9.82 24.54 2.52
CA HIS A 159 8.96 25.23 3.48
C HIS A 159 7.52 25.27 2.98
N TYR A 160 6.58 24.93 3.86
CA TYR A 160 5.14 24.98 3.58
C TYR A 160 4.42 25.82 4.64
N LYS A 161 3.60 26.77 4.22
CA LYS A 161 2.78 27.61 5.12
C LYS A 161 1.74 26.82 5.88
N THR A 162 1.27 25.73 5.30
CA THR A 162 0.29 24.81 5.90
C THR A 162 0.76 23.39 5.65
N PHE A 163 0.77 22.57 6.68
CA PHE A 163 1.06 21.14 6.62
C PHE A 163 -0.09 20.36 7.23
N VAL A 164 -0.52 19.30 6.57
CA VAL A 164 -1.54 18.37 7.07
C VAL A 164 -0.94 16.99 7.12
N ASP A 165 -0.79 16.45 8.33
CA ASP A 165 -0.32 15.09 8.53
C ASP A 165 -1.48 14.11 8.30
N CYS A 166 -1.34 13.29 7.25
CA CYS A 166 -2.31 12.26 6.88
C CYS A 166 -1.75 10.84 6.95
N VAL A 167 -0.58 10.63 7.58
CA VAL A 167 0.04 9.29 7.67
C VAL A 167 -0.69 8.33 8.62
N GLY A 168 -1.67 8.84 9.37
CA GLY A 168 -2.42 8.07 10.37
C GLY A 168 -1.65 7.93 11.70
N GLN A 169 -2.18 7.11 12.58
CA GLN A 169 -1.57 6.86 13.88
C GLN A 169 -0.71 5.60 13.82
N ARG A 170 0.49 5.65 14.40
CA ARG A 170 1.28 4.46 14.61
C ARG A 170 0.56 3.52 15.60
N PRO A 171 0.72 2.20 15.46
CA PRO A 171 0.26 1.26 16.49
C PRO A 171 0.87 1.65 17.84
N LEU A 172 0.03 1.67 18.88
CA LEU A 172 0.50 1.92 20.24
C LEU A 172 1.29 0.70 20.75
N ASN A 173 2.40 0.96 21.41
CA ASN A 173 3.06 -0.05 22.22
C ASN A 173 2.23 -0.32 23.49
N PHE A 174 2.43 -1.47 24.10
CA PHE A 174 1.71 -1.85 25.32
C PHE A 174 1.87 -0.80 26.44
N GLU A 175 3.09 -0.27 26.60
CA GLU A 175 3.43 0.74 27.61
C GLU A 175 2.77 2.10 27.35
N GLU A 176 2.39 2.37 26.11
CA GLU A 176 1.73 3.61 25.69
C GLU A 176 0.20 3.54 25.79
N PHE A 177 -0.34 2.36 26.17
CA PHE A 177 -1.78 2.18 26.25
C PHE A 177 -2.41 3.16 27.26
N PRO A 178 -3.45 3.93 26.85
CA PRO A 178 -3.90 5.08 27.63
C PRO A 178 -4.66 4.71 28.92
N PHE A 179 -5.24 3.51 28.98
CA PHE A 179 -6.02 3.06 30.12
C PHE A 179 -5.13 2.24 31.09
N LYS A 180 -4.34 2.94 31.90
CA LYS A 180 -3.35 2.32 32.80
C LYS A 180 -3.96 1.31 33.77
N SER A 181 -5.18 1.55 34.26
CA SER A 181 -5.86 0.62 35.15
C SER A 181 -6.08 -0.77 34.54
N LEU A 182 -6.26 -0.87 33.22
CA LEU A 182 -6.40 -2.17 32.54
C LEU A 182 -5.07 -2.89 32.37
N VAL A 183 -3.98 -2.13 32.29
CA VAL A 183 -2.61 -2.66 32.28
C VAL A 183 -2.27 -3.17 33.69
N ASP A 184 -2.46 -2.33 34.72
CA ASP A 184 -2.05 -2.58 36.09
C ASP A 184 -2.81 -3.77 36.73
N ASN A 185 -4.09 -3.95 36.38
CA ASN A 185 -4.89 -5.05 36.86
C ASN A 185 -4.82 -6.34 36.02
N GLY A 186 -3.99 -6.33 34.97
CA GLY A 186 -3.80 -7.50 34.09
C GLY A 186 -4.97 -7.83 33.17
N SER A 187 -5.94 -6.92 32.98
CA SER A 187 -7.06 -7.12 32.05
C SER A 187 -6.62 -7.15 30.60
N ILE A 188 -5.50 -6.54 30.29
CA ILE A 188 -4.83 -6.60 28.99
C ILE A 188 -3.38 -7.03 29.16
N SER A 189 -2.82 -7.67 28.14
CA SER A 189 -1.43 -8.12 28.09
C SER A 189 -0.79 -7.79 26.74
N PRO A 190 0.55 -7.73 26.67
CA PRO A 190 1.23 -7.56 25.41
C PRO A 190 0.88 -8.67 24.41
N ALA A 191 0.73 -8.31 23.13
CA ALA A 191 0.63 -9.30 22.07
C ALA A 191 2.02 -9.77 21.65
N TYR A 192 2.18 -11.08 21.47
CA TYR A 192 3.44 -11.69 21.07
C TYR A 192 3.28 -12.44 19.75
N LEU A 193 4.28 -12.37 18.89
CA LEU A 193 4.40 -13.27 17.75
C LEU A 193 4.93 -14.62 18.24
N ARG A 194 4.26 -15.70 17.83
CA ARG A 194 4.68 -17.06 18.16
C ARG A 194 5.49 -17.63 17.00
N PHE A 195 6.78 -17.85 17.23
CA PHE A 195 7.65 -18.53 16.28
C PHE A 195 7.42 -20.03 16.31
N ARG A 196 7.71 -20.69 15.20
CA ARG A 196 7.72 -22.16 15.15
C ARG A 196 8.90 -22.67 15.99
N SER A 197 8.64 -23.68 16.81
CA SER A 197 9.67 -24.38 17.59
C SER A 197 10.41 -25.40 16.72
#